data_3d53061097cc6e6727baad6e47071513
#
_entry.id   3d53061097cc6e6727baad6e47071513
#
_cell.length_a   1.000
_cell.length_b   1.000
_cell.length_c   1.000
_cell.angle_alpha   90.00
_cell.angle_beta   90.00
_cell.angle_gamma   90.00
#
_symmetry.space_group_name_H-M   'P 1'
#
loop_
_entity.id
_entity.type
_entity.pdbx_description
1 polymer ?
#
loop_
_entity_poly.entity_id
_entity_poly.type
_entity_poly.pdbx_seq_one_letter_code
_entity_poly.pdbx_strand_id
1 'polypeptide(L)'
;MRLIPRFFAVCGVVASAHAMAAPLSDLYKVREPVASQQPAERDEALRKAFDTLVLRLTGKAETDQAAVAQLRKDPQQLVSRYAYEDNAVVVSFDPTTTERALRSAGLSLWGADRPSILTWWLGTSPEGSQLVGDAQEGSSELRAAAQHRGLPLRLPLADLSEQLAATTETVSAKDPQALREASERYDADGLLAVVAKQSGETWEANWRLWLGDQQTQGKVSGDSRAAVADKVMLAVSTFLAPQYRVAPGETSEITLEVLGADVDRFAELDRLLEPFGARLQRVESDRLVYRLNASPEQLRAQLALARLQEVPADEAAAPPLGDDVPAGQVGAPPIDAEAPLEEPSQPATEQTRPAEQGEVLRYRW
;
A
#
# COMPACT_ATOMS: atom_id res chain seq x y z
N MET A 1 35.65 -8.23 -58.43
CA MET A 1 34.68 -7.43 -57.68
C MET A 1 34.06 -8.29 -56.58
N ARG A 2 34.47 -8.09 -55.33
CA ARG A 2 33.98 -8.86 -54.18
C ARG A 2 33.06 -7.96 -53.35
N LEU A 3 31.78 -8.28 -53.29
CA LEU A 3 30.77 -7.64 -52.47
C LEU A 3 30.79 -8.28 -51.08
N ILE A 4 31.06 -7.47 -50.04
CA ILE A 4 30.98 -7.83 -48.62
C ILE A 4 29.64 -7.38 -48.12
N PRO A 5 28.77 -8.26 -47.56
CA PRO A 5 27.56 -7.83 -46.88
C PRO A 5 27.88 -7.34 -45.45
N ARG A 6 27.55 -6.11 -45.14
CA ARG A 6 27.59 -5.55 -43.78
C ARG A 6 26.39 -6.08 -42.97
N PHE A 7 26.68 -6.93 -41.99
CA PHE A 7 25.72 -7.28 -40.94
C PHE A 7 25.57 -6.10 -39.98
N PHE A 8 24.37 -5.50 -39.96
CA PHE A 8 23.95 -4.59 -38.92
C PHE A 8 23.40 -5.44 -37.78
N ALA A 9 24.13 -5.52 -36.67
CA ALA A 9 23.63 -6.04 -35.39
C ALA A 9 22.82 -4.96 -34.74
N VAL A 10 21.48 -5.08 -34.78
CA VAL A 10 20.57 -4.25 -33.98
C VAL A 10 20.53 -4.85 -32.59
N CYS A 11 21.25 -4.25 -31.64
CA CYS A 11 21.07 -4.50 -30.20
C CYS A 11 19.73 -3.88 -29.78
N GLY A 12 18.69 -4.73 -29.68
CA GLY A 12 17.45 -4.37 -29.05
C GLY A 12 17.68 -4.17 -27.54
N VAL A 13 17.69 -2.93 -27.08
CA VAL A 13 17.60 -2.60 -25.66
C VAL A 13 16.15 -2.90 -25.25
N VAL A 14 15.96 -4.03 -24.57
CA VAL A 14 14.71 -4.33 -23.87
C VAL A 14 14.68 -3.42 -22.65
N ALA A 15 14.00 -2.28 -22.76
CA ALA A 15 13.66 -1.45 -21.62
C ALA A 15 12.65 -2.23 -20.77
N SER A 16 13.12 -2.81 -19.67
CA SER A 16 12.26 -3.39 -18.64
C SER A 16 11.47 -2.23 -18.03
N ALA A 17 10.24 -2.04 -18.48
CA ALA A 17 9.29 -1.12 -17.85
C ALA A 17 8.94 -1.71 -16.47
N HIS A 18 9.57 -1.21 -15.43
CA HIS A 18 9.16 -1.50 -14.06
C HIS A 18 7.76 -0.91 -13.89
N ALA A 19 6.77 -1.77 -13.74
CA ALA A 19 5.41 -1.36 -13.46
C ALA A 19 5.35 -0.87 -12.00
N MET A 20 5.61 0.42 -11.82
CA MET A 20 5.41 1.11 -10.55
C MET A 20 3.93 1.04 -10.17
N ALA A 21 3.61 0.66 -8.94
CA ALA A 21 2.27 0.85 -8.40
C ALA A 21 1.92 2.34 -8.55
N ALA A 22 1.05 2.66 -9.50
CA ALA A 22 0.63 4.04 -9.70
C ALA A 22 -0.19 4.46 -8.47
N PRO A 23 0.13 5.59 -7.82
CA PRO A 23 -0.71 6.10 -6.75
C PRO A 23 -2.14 6.22 -7.28
N LEU A 24 -3.12 5.91 -6.44
CA LEU A 24 -4.53 5.93 -6.82
C LEU A 24 -4.94 7.39 -7.08
N SER A 25 -4.72 7.86 -8.31
CA SER A 25 -4.93 9.26 -8.72
C SER A 25 -6.36 9.77 -8.48
N ASP A 26 -7.31 8.86 -8.35
CA ASP A 26 -8.74 9.15 -8.20
C ASP A 26 -9.30 8.79 -6.81
N LEU A 27 -8.46 8.68 -5.78
CA LEU A 27 -8.91 8.31 -4.42
C LEU A 27 -9.99 9.26 -3.88
N TYR A 28 -9.85 10.57 -4.16
CA TYR A 28 -10.75 11.64 -3.74
C TYR A 28 -11.83 11.98 -4.77
N LYS A 29 -11.93 11.20 -5.84
CA LYS A 29 -12.95 11.37 -6.88
C LYS A 29 -13.98 10.26 -6.77
N VAL A 30 -15.22 10.62 -6.51
CA VAL A 30 -16.34 9.69 -6.29
C VAL A 30 -17.40 9.91 -7.36
N ARG A 31 -17.89 8.81 -7.93
CA ARG A 31 -18.98 8.81 -8.90
C ARG A 31 -20.23 8.24 -8.24
N GLU A 32 -21.30 9.06 -8.18
CA GLU A 32 -22.58 8.65 -7.59
C GLU A 32 -23.71 8.75 -8.63
N PRO A 33 -24.54 7.72 -8.78
CA PRO A 33 -25.70 7.77 -9.67
C PRO A 33 -26.71 8.84 -9.26
N VAL A 34 -27.29 9.53 -10.22
CA VAL A 34 -28.38 10.50 -10.02
C VAL A 34 -29.48 10.27 -11.04
N ALA A 35 -30.74 10.43 -10.61
CA ALA A 35 -31.88 10.33 -11.50
C ALA A 35 -32.09 11.63 -12.30
N SER A 36 -31.70 12.77 -11.74
CA SER A 36 -31.82 14.07 -12.39
C SER A 36 -30.76 15.06 -11.90
N GLN A 37 -30.66 16.23 -12.57
CA GLN A 37 -29.76 17.31 -12.15
C GLN A 37 -30.42 18.33 -11.21
N GLN A 38 -31.54 17.98 -10.59
CA GLN A 38 -32.21 18.84 -9.64
C GLN A 38 -31.36 19.07 -8.37
N PRO A 39 -31.44 20.26 -7.73
CA PRO A 39 -30.63 20.56 -6.55
C PRO A 39 -30.76 19.54 -5.41
N ALA A 40 -31.95 19.03 -5.14
CA ALA A 40 -32.18 18.04 -4.09
C ALA A 40 -31.47 16.70 -4.36
N GLU A 41 -31.52 16.23 -5.63
CA GLU A 41 -30.83 15.02 -6.08
C GLU A 41 -29.30 15.18 -6.01
N ARG A 42 -28.81 16.35 -6.45
CA ARG A 42 -27.39 16.68 -6.34
C ARG A 42 -26.93 16.67 -4.88
N ASP A 43 -27.64 17.33 -4.00
CA ASP A 43 -27.26 17.45 -2.60
C ASP A 43 -27.27 16.08 -1.89
N GLU A 44 -28.21 15.20 -2.26
CA GLU A 44 -28.21 13.81 -1.80
C GLU A 44 -27.01 13.02 -2.38
N ALA A 45 -26.69 13.20 -3.65
CA ALA A 45 -25.52 12.56 -4.27
C ALA A 45 -24.20 13.05 -3.65
N LEU A 46 -24.07 14.33 -3.27
CA LEU A 46 -22.90 14.84 -2.56
C LEU A 46 -22.77 14.18 -1.17
N ARG A 47 -23.87 13.96 -0.45
CA ARG A 47 -23.84 13.23 0.83
C ARG A 47 -23.43 11.78 0.65
N LYS A 48 -23.95 11.09 -0.37
CA LYS A 48 -23.54 9.71 -0.69
C LYS A 48 -22.08 9.63 -1.11
N ALA A 49 -21.62 10.57 -1.93
CA ALA A 49 -20.22 10.66 -2.32
C ALA A 49 -19.29 10.86 -1.11
N PHE A 50 -19.71 11.67 -0.14
CA PHE A 50 -18.99 11.82 1.12
C PHE A 50 -18.97 10.52 1.93
N ASP A 51 -20.11 9.81 2.05
CA ASP A 51 -20.18 8.51 2.74
C ASP A 51 -19.25 7.47 2.08
N THR A 52 -19.25 7.41 0.74
CA THR A 52 -18.35 6.56 -0.05
C THR A 52 -16.89 6.94 0.19
N LEU A 53 -16.56 8.23 0.23
CA LEU A 53 -15.21 8.70 0.49
C LEU A 53 -14.74 8.33 1.90
N VAL A 54 -15.57 8.56 2.93
CA VAL A 54 -15.25 8.17 4.31
C VAL A 54 -14.99 6.68 4.40
N LEU A 55 -15.88 5.85 3.83
CA LEU A 55 -15.68 4.39 3.79
C LEU A 55 -14.37 4.01 3.09
N ARG A 56 -14.04 4.66 1.99
CA ARG A 56 -12.82 4.44 1.21
C ARG A 56 -11.56 4.81 1.99
N LEU A 57 -11.61 5.89 2.76
CA LEU A 57 -10.47 6.39 3.55
C LEU A 57 -10.32 5.71 4.92
N THR A 58 -11.38 5.11 5.46
CA THR A 58 -11.33 4.50 6.80
C THR A 58 -11.51 2.98 6.79
N GLY A 59 -12.02 2.42 5.68
CA GLY A 59 -12.44 1.01 5.58
C GLY A 59 -13.71 0.68 6.38
N LYS A 60 -14.37 1.71 6.94
CA LYS A 60 -15.60 1.56 7.75
C LYS A 60 -16.60 2.67 7.45
N ALA A 61 -17.88 2.38 7.61
CA ALA A 61 -18.93 3.40 7.55
C ALA A 61 -18.97 4.19 8.88
N GLU A 62 -18.05 5.12 9.07
CA GLU A 62 -17.91 5.90 10.33
C GLU A 62 -18.71 7.21 10.31
N THR A 63 -19.75 7.30 9.49
CA THR A 63 -20.56 8.51 9.31
C THR A 63 -21.49 8.82 10.49
N ASP A 64 -21.67 7.89 11.43
CA ASP A 64 -22.50 8.08 12.64
C ASP A 64 -21.79 8.84 13.77
N GLN A 65 -20.48 9.02 13.70
CA GLN A 65 -19.75 9.86 14.65
C GLN A 65 -20.22 11.31 14.52
N ALA A 66 -20.51 11.98 15.64
CA ALA A 66 -21.12 13.31 15.65
C ALA A 66 -20.36 14.36 14.81
N ALA A 67 -19.02 14.35 14.87
CA ALA A 67 -18.17 15.24 14.09
C ALA A 67 -18.24 14.93 12.59
N VAL A 68 -18.24 13.65 12.20
CA VAL A 68 -18.36 13.22 10.80
C VAL A 68 -19.77 13.50 10.26
N ALA A 69 -20.80 13.22 11.06
CA ALA A 69 -22.17 13.53 10.72
C ALA A 69 -22.40 15.04 10.47
N GLN A 70 -21.64 15.91 11.14
CA GLN A 70 -21.69 17.34 10.87
C GLN A 70 -21.06 17.69 9.51
N LEU A 71 -19.93 17.10 9.15
CA LEU A 71 -19.32 17.26 7.82
C LEU A 71 -20.25 16.73 6.72
N ARG A 72 -20.94 15.62 6.98
CA ARG A 72 -21.92 15.01 6.07
C ARG A 72 -23.12 15.91 5.74
N LYS A 73 -23.53 16.77 6.68
CA LYS A 73 -24.65 17.70 6.44
C LYS A 73 -24.34 18.73 5.37
N ASP A 74 -23.09 19.18 5.30
CA ASP A 74 -22.60 20.13 4.30
C ASP A 74 -21.25 19.68 3.73
N PRO A 75 -21.23 18.65 2.86
CA PRO A 75 -20.00 18.15 2.27
C PRO A 75 -19.41 19.12 1.23
N GLN A 76 -20.15 20.15 0.78
CA GLN A 76 -19.68 21.11 -0.22
C GLN A 76 -18.40 21.83 0.21
N GLN A 77 -18.20 22.06 1.50
CA GLN A 77 -16.98 22.68 2.04
C GLN A 77 -15.70 21.87 1.76
N LEU A 78 -15.84 20.58 1.44
CA LEU A 78 -14.73 19.67 1.12
C LEU A 78 -14.60 19.45 -0.39
N VAL A 79 -15.60 19.86 -1.18
CA VAL A 79 -15.66 19.61 -2.62
C VAL A 79 -14.88 20.69 -3.36
N SER A 80 -13.87 20.28 -4.14
CA SER A 80 -13.16 21.17 -5.05
C SER A 80 -13.91 21.39 -6.37
N ARG A 81 -14.60 20.34 -6.84
CA ARG A 81 -15.34 20.37 -8.11
C ARG A 81 -16.35 19.23 -8.17
N TYR A 82 -17.48 19.45 -8.88
CA TYR A 82 -18.33 18.35 -9.34
C TYR A 82 -18.72 18.56 -10.81
N ALA A 83 -19.04 17.46 -11.49
CA ALA A 83 -19.53 17.46 -12.87
C ALA A 83 -20.58 16.37 -13.06
N TYR A 84 -21.49 16.56 -14.00
CA TYR A 84 -22.43 15.52 -14.41
C TYR A 84 -21.83 14.76 -15.58
N GLU A 85 -21.81 13.44 -15.47
CA GLU A 85 -21.38 12.50 -16.52
C GLU A 85 -22.45 11.43 -16.66
N ASP A 86 -23.13 11.39 -17.80
CA ASP A 86 -24.27 10.49 -18.04
C ASP A 86 -25.32 10.61 -16.92
N ASN A 87 -25.64 9.48 -16.27
CA ASN A 87 -26.60 9.40 -15.16
C ASN A 87 -25.90 9.43 -13.78
N ALA A 88 -24.80 10.14 -13.67
CA ALA A 88 -24.06 10.27 -12.40
C ALA A 88 -23.52 11.68 -12.18
N VAL A 89 -23.32 12.03 -10.94
CA VAL A 89 -22.47 13.15 -10.55
C VAL A 89 -21.10 12.63 -10.13
N VAL A 90 -20.06 13.22 -10.69
CA VAL A 90 -18.66 12.95 -10.33
C VAL A 90 -18.20 14.08 -9.41
N VAL A 91 -17.88 13.75 -8.18
CA VAL A 91 -17.49 14.68 -7.12
C VAL A 91 -16.00 14.54 -6.87
N SER A 92 -15.27 15.62 -6.97
CA SER A 92 -13.85 15.69 -6.59
C SER A 92 -13.72 16.44 -5.26
N PHE A 93 -13.24 15.78 -4.25
CA PHE A 93 -12.95 16.38 -2.95
C PHE A 93 -11.51 16.92 -2.94
N ASP A 94 -11.30 18.01 -2.19
CA ASP A 94 -9.94 18.51 -1.94
C ASP A 94 -9.22 17.61 -0.94
N PRO A 95 -8.11 16.96 -1.29
CA PRO A 95 -7.45 16.00 -0.41
C PRO A 95 -7.02 16.61 0.92
N THR A 96 -6.34 17.75 0.87
CA THR A 96 -5.78 18.42 2.06
C THR A 96 -6.85 18.85 3.04
N THR A 97 -7.90 19.49 2.54
CA THR A 97 -9.01 19.96 3.39
C THR A 97 -9.80 18.77 3.96
N THR A 98 -10.05 17.75 3.14
CA THR A 98 -10.79 16.54 3.55
C THR A 98 -10.02 15.76 4.62
N GLU A 99 -8.74 15.48 4.41
CA GLU A 99 -7.95 14.75 5.40
C GLU A 99 -7.85 15.51 6.72
N ARG A 100 -7.60 16.83 6.67
CA ARG A 100 -7.57 17.66 7.87
C ARG A 100 -8.89 17.60 8.62
N ALA A 101 -10.02 17.73 7.93
CA ALA A 101 -11.36 17.71 8.55
C ALA A 101 -11.64 16.33 9.18
N LEU A 102 -11.35 15.24 8.48
CA LEU A 102 -11.59 13.88 8.99
C LEU A 102 -10.65 13.52 10.13
N ARG A 103 -9.37 13.91 10.08
CA ARG A 103 -8.43 13.74 11.21
C ARG A 103 -8.85 14.56 12.41
N SER A 104 -9.32 15.79 12.21
CA SER A 104 -9.87 16.63 13.30
C SER A 104 -11.15 16.03 13.90
N ALA A 105 -11.90 15.26 13.13
CA ALA A 105 -13.03 14.47 13.61
C ALA A 105 -12.62 13.17 14.32
N GLY A 106 -11.32 12.89 14.47
CA GLY A 106 -10.79 11.73 15.19
C GLY A 106 -10.66 10.47 14.33
N LEU A 107 -10.79 10.54 12.99
CA LEU A 107 -10.69 9.37 12.13
C LEU A 107 -9.25 9.01 11.79
N SER A 108 -8.94 7.71 11.86
CA SER A 108 -7.74 7.12 11.28
C SER A 108 -7.94 6.95 9.77
N LEU A 109 -7.01 7.44 8.96
CA LEU A 109 -7.14 7.47 7.51
C LEU A 109 -6.13 6.55 6.81
N TRP A 110 -6.61 5.84 5.80
CA TRP A 110 -5.81 5.09 4.85
C TRP A 110 -5.54 5.95 3.61
N GLY A 111 -4.29 6.35 3.41
CA GLY A 111 -3.85 7.23 2.33
C GLY A 111 -3.90 6.62 0.93
N ALA A 112 -3.18 7.27 0.00
CA ALA A 112 -3.13 6.88 -1.42
C ALA A 112 -2.25 5.65 -1.68
N ASP A 113 -1.27 5.40 -0.82
CA ASP A 113 -0.37 4.24 -0.95
C ASP A 113 -1.10 2.98 -0.51
N ARG A 114 -1.53 2.22 -1.50
CA ARG A 114 -2.36 1.03 -1.32
C ARG A 114 -1.79 -0.14 -2.09
N PRO A 115 -1.83 -1.34 -1.51
CA PRO A 115 -1.35 -2.52 -2.20
C PRO A 115 -2.12 -2.76 -3.50
N SER A 116 -1.41 -3.01 -4.58
CA SER A 116 -1.97 -3.41 -5.87
C SER A 116 -2.48 -4.85 -5.80
N ILE A 117 -3.72 -5.08 -6.22
CA ILE A 117 -4.37 -6.39 -6.12
C ILE A 117 -4.59 -6.96 -7.51
N LEU A 118 -3.85 -8.02 -7.86
CA LEU A 118 -4.13 -8.80 -9.06
C LEU A 118 -5.32 -9.73 -8.78
N THR A 119 -6.36 -9.59 -9.59
CA THR A 119 -7.63 -10.30 -9.37
C THR A 119 -7.89 -11.32 -10.47
N TRP A 120 -7.85 -12.60 -10.11
CA TRP A 120 -8.30 -13.73 -10.92
C TRP A 120 -9.80 -13.95 -10.70
N TRP A 121 -10.60 -13.34 -11.56
CA TRP A 121 -12.06 -13.43 -11.49
C TRP A 121 -12.58 -14.42 -12.51
N LEU A 122 -13.05 -15.58 -12.03
CA LEU A 122 -13.66 -16.61 -12.84
C LEU A 122 -15.18 -16.50 -12.77
N GLY A 123 -15.79 -16.05 -13.86
CA GLY A 123 -17.25 -16.09 -14.04
C GLY A 123 -17.68 -17.48 -14.47
N THR A 124 -18.67 -18.06 -13.81
CA THR A 124 -19.22 -19.37 -14.14
C THR A 124 -20.69 -19.23 -14.50
N SER A 125 -21.04 -19.70 -15.69
CA SER A 125 -22.40 -19.76 -16.22
C SER A 125 -22.73 -21.19 -16.73
N PRO A 126 -23.95 -21.47 -17.16
CA PRO A 126 -24.30 -22.77 -17.77
C PRO A 126 -23.47 -23.08 -19.02
N GLU A 127 -22.99 -22.06 -19.72
CA GLU A 127 -22.18 -22.18 -20.94
C GLU A 127 -20.71 -22.50 -20.65
N GLY A 128 -20.27 -22.35 -19.39
CA GLY A 128 -18.91 -22.63 -18.96
C GLY A 128 -18.34 -21.60 -17.99
N SER A 129 -17.03 -21.72 -17.73
CA SER A 129 -16.28 -20.80 -16.90
C SER A 129 -15.37 -19.94 -17.75
N GLN A 130 -15.35 -18.63 -17.49
CA GLN A 130 -14.54 -17.67 -18.21
C GLN A 130 -13.75 -16.79 -17.25
N LEU A 131 -12.44 -16.67 -17.48
CA LEU A 131 -11.58 -15.72 -16.78
C LEU A 131 -11.88 -14.30 -17.28
N VAL A 132 -12.12 -13.36 -16.40
CA VAL A 132 -12.27 -11.94 -16.74
C VAL A 132 -10.90 -11.28 -16.80
N GLY A 133 -10.41 -11.03 -17.99
CA GLY A 133 -9.17 -10.32 -18.24
C GLY A 133 -9.37 -8.82 -18.46
N ASP A 134 -8.26 -8.11 -18.60
CA ASP A 134 -8.19 -6.65 -18.65
C ASP A 134 -9.02 -6.03 -19.80
N ALA A 135 -9.05 -6.66 -20.96
CA ALA A 135 -9.78 -6.22 -22.15
C ALA A 135 -11.10 -6.96 -22.38
N GLN A 136 -11.54 -7.81 -21.45
CA GLN A 136 -12.71 -8.65 -21.64
C GLN A 136 -13.99 -8.05 -21.07
N GLU A 137 -15.12 -8.60 -21.48
CA GLU A 137 -16.43 -8.25 -20.92
C GLU A 137 -16.43 -8.49 -19.40
N GLY A 138 -16.98 -7.53 -18.65
CA GLY A 138 -17.00 -7.55 -17.19
C GLY A 138 -15.80 -6.88 -16.52
N SER A 139 -14.70 -6.60 -17.25
CA SER A 139 -13.56 -5.88 -16.69
C SER A 139 -13.92 -4.49 -16.20
N SER A 140 -14.79 -3.79 -16.91
CA SER A 140 -15.27 -2.45 -16.52
C SER A 140 -16.04 -2.46 -15.21
N GLU A 141 -16.85 -3.48 -14.94
CA GLU A 141 -17.59 -3.64 -13.68
C GLU A 141 -16.63 -3.88 -12.50
N LEU A 142 -15.61 -4.73 -12.71
CA LEU A 142 -14.60 -4.98 -11.68
C LEU A 142 -13.78 -3.73 -11.37
N ARG A 143 -13.38 -2.98 -12.40
CA ARG A 143 -12.66 -1.70 -12.21
C ARG A 143 -13.53 -0.67 -11.52
N ALA A 144 -14.80 -0.54 -11.90
CA ALA A 144 -15.74 0.37 -11.25
C ALA A 144 -15.92 0.02 -9.77
N ALA A 145 -16.07 -1.26 -9.43
CA ALA A 145 -16.16 -1.75 -8.07
C ALA A 145 -14.89 -1.46 -7.26
N ALA A 146 -13.72 -1.74 -7.82
CA ALA A 146 -12.44 -1.47 -7.17
C ALA A 146 -12.23 0.04 -6.96
N GLN A 147 -12.50 0.86 -7.97
CA GLN A 147 -12.44 2.33 -7.87
C GLN A 147 -13.42 2.86 -6.81
N HIS A 148 -14.65 2.33 -6.79
CA HIS A 148 -15.65 2.69 -5.77
C HIS A 148 -15.15 2.41 -4.35
N ARG A 149 -14.35 1.36 -4.15
CA ARG A 149 -13.77 0.99 -2.85
C ARG A 149 -12.34 1.50 -2.64
N GLY A 150 -11.78 2.19 -3.62
CA GLY A 150 -10.42 2.77 -3.55
C GLY A 150 -9.32 1.71 -3.54
N LEU A 151 -9.47 0.63 -4.30
CA LEU A 151 -8.47 -0.42 -4.43
C LEU A 151 -7.74 -0.33 -5.78
N PRO A 152 -6.39 -0.35 -5.81
CA PRO A 152 -5.62 -0.49 -7.03
C PRO A 152 -5.80 -1.89 -7.60
N LEU A 153 -6.71 -2.05 -8.57
CA LEU A 153 -7.00 -3.32 -9.21
C LEU A 153 -6.12 -3.55 -10.43
N ARG A 154 -5.55 -4.74 -10.53
CA ARG A 154 -4.97 -5.30 -11.76
C ARG A 154 -5.79 -6.51 -12.20
N LEU A 155 -5.96 -6.67 -13.50
CA LEU A 155 -6.58 -7.84 -14.11
C LEU A 155 -5.56 -8.56 -14.98
N PRO A 156 -5.61 -9.90 -15.10
CA PRO A 156 -4.77 -10.64 -16.03
C PRO A 156 -5.12 -10.27 -17.48
N LEU A 157 -4.20 -10.49 -18.41
CA LEU A 157 -4.45 -10.29 -19.83
C LEU A 157 -5.45 -11.32 -20.38
N ALA A 158 -5.63 -12.42 -19.65
CA ALA A 158 -6.42 -13.59 -20.03
C ALA A 158 -5.97 -14.19 -21.39
N ASP A 159 -4.64 -14.29 -21.57
CA ASP A 159 -4.07 -15.03 -22.70
C ASP A 159 -4.34 -16.55 -22.57
N LEU A 160 -3.96 -17.31 -23.57
CA LEU A 160 -4.25 -18.75 -23.60
C LEU A 160 -3.66 -19.49 -22.37
N SER A 161 -2.46 -19.12 -21.94
CA SER A 161 -1.82 -19.75 -20.78
C SER A 161 -2.57 -19.48 -19.49
N GLU A 162 -3.02 -18.24 -19.30
CA GLU A 162 -3.81 -17.83 -18.14
C GLU A 162 -5.22 -18.43 -18.15
N GLN A 163 -5.87 -18.50 -19.31
CA GLN A 163 -7.16 -19.17 -19.46
C GLN A 163 -7.07 -20.66 -19.10
N LEU A 164 -5.99 -21.34 -19.49
CA LEU A 164 -5.76 -22.73 -19.14
C LEU A 164 -5.45 -22.93 -17.64
N ALA A 165 -4.76 -21.97 -17.01
CA ALA A 165 -4.47 -21.98 -15.57
C ALA A 165 -5.71 -21.66 -14.73
N ALA A 166 -6.63 -20.83 -15.21
CA ALA A 166 -7.80 -20.33 -14.48
C ALA A 166 -8.98 -21.33 -14.48
N THR A 167 -8.76 -22.53 -13.96
CA THR A 167 -9.85 -23.49 -13.76
C THR A 167 -10.57 -23.21 -12.42
N THR A 168 -11.80 -23.70 -12.28
CA THR A 168 -12.54 -23.59 -11.01
C THR A 168 -11.76 -24.24 -9.85
N GLU A 169 -11.05 -25.33 -10.12
CA GLU A 169 -10.22 -26.01 -9.13
C GLU A 169 -9.05 -25.12 -8.67
N THR A 170 -8.29 -24.56 -9.63
CA THR A 170 -7.13 -23.72 -9.35
C THR A 170 -7.52 -22.43 -8.63
N VAL A 171 -8.59 -21.73 -9.12
CA VAL A 171 -9.04 -20.47 -8.53
C VAL A 171 -9.67 -20.68 -7.14
N SER A 172 -10.23 -21.88 -6.86
CA SER A 172 -10.78 -22.23 -5.54
C SER A 172 -9.75 -22.87 -4.60
N ALA A 173 -8.54 -23.15 -5.06
CA ALA A 173 -7.51 -23.80 -4.27
C ALA A 173 -7.16 -23.00 -3.00
N LYS A 174 -6.83 -23.73 -1.92
CA LYS A 174 -6.32 -23.08 -0.70
C LYS A 174 -4.88 -22.62 -0.86
N ASP A 175 -4.09 -23.37 -1.61
CA ASP A 175 -2.73 -23.02 -1.98
C ASP A 175 -2.76 -22.27 -3.31
N PRO A 176 -2.29 -21.00 -3.35
CA PRO A 176 -2.31 -20.17 -4.55
C PRO A 176 -1.14 -20.44 -5.50
N GLN A 177 -0.31 -21.47 -5.31
CA GLN A 177 0.96 -21.64 -6.01
C GLN A 177 0.82 -21.54 -7.54
N ALA A 178 -0.13 -22.25 -8.12
CA ALA A 178 -0.35 -22.20 -9.57
C ALA A 178 -0.78 -20.80 -10.07
N LEU A 179 -1.59 -20.07 -9.28
CA LEU A 179 -1.95 -18.69 -9.60
C LEU A 179 -0.78 -17.74 -9.40
N ARG A 180 0.06 -17.93 -8.37
CA ARG A 180 1.25 -17.11 -8.13
C ARG A 180 2.23 -17.24 -9.28
N GLU A 181 2.53 -18.46 -9.75
CA GLU A 181 3.39 -18.70 -10.91
C GLU A 181 2.87 -17.99 -12.18
N ALA A 182 1.55 -18.08 -12.44
CA ALA A 182 0.93 -17.38 -13.55
C ALA A 182 0.87 -15.85 -13.37
N SER A 183 1.06 -15.37 -12.14
CA SER A 183 0.97 -13.96 -11.76
C SER A 183 2.31 -13.23 -11.71
N GLU A 184 3.45 -13.92 -11.77
CA GLU A 184 4.80 -13.35 -11.59
C GLU A 184 5.07 -12.11 -12.44
N ARG A 185 4.55 -12.09 -13.68
CA ARG A 185 4.73 -10.97 -14.62
C ARG A 185 4.01 -9.68 -14.25
N TYR A 186 3.09 -9.72 -13.27
CA TYR A 186 2.25 -8.56 -12.96
C TYR A 186 2.80 -7.71 -11.82
N ASP A 187 3.76 -8.18 -11.06
CA ASP A 187 4.37 -7.48 -9.93
C ASP A 187 3.29 -6.84 -9.01
N ALA A 188 2.32 -7.64 -8.57
CA ALA A 188 1.25 -7.22 -7.69
C ALA A 188 1.58 -7.58 -6.25
N ASP A 189 1.14 -6.73 -5.30
CA ASP A 189 1.38 -6.93 -3.87
C ASP A 189 0.47 -8.03 -3.31
N GLY A 190 -0.77 -8.10 -3.82
CA GLY A 190 -1.78 -9.06 -3.39
C GLY A 190 -2.40 -9.85 -4.53
N LEU A 191 -2.83 -11.06 -4.23
CA LEU A 191 -3.51 -11.97 -5.13
C LEU A 191 -4.94 -12.22 -4.63
N LEU A 192 -5.94 -11.85 -5.43
CA LEU A 192 -7.35 -12.09 -5.15
C LEU A 192 -7.90 -13.12 -6.14
N ALA A 193 -8.35 -14.26 -5.66
CA ALA A 193 -9.03 -15.29 -6.44
C ALA A 193 -10.53 -15.27 -6.15
N VAL A 194 -11.34 -15.21 -7.20
CA VAL A 194 -12.81 -15.13 -7.09
C VAL A 194 -13.45 -16.11 -8.07
N VAL A 195 -14.37 -16.92 -7.57
CA VAL A 195 -15.29 -17.71 -8.39
C VAL A 195 -16.69 -17.15 -8.21
N ALA A 196 -17.19 -16.48 -9.25
CA ALA A 196 -18.53 -15.91 -9.30
C ALA A 196 -19.46 -16.77 -10.13
N LYS A 197 -20.61 -17.13 -9.60
CA LYS A 197 -21.59 -18.00 -10.23
C LYS A 197 -22.97 -17.35 -10.21
N GLN A 198 -23.63 -17.38 -11.36
CA GLN A 198 -25.05 -17.06 -11.44
C GLN A 198 -25.90 -18.24 -11.01
N SER A 199 -26.87 -18.01 -10.14
CA SER A 199 -27.84 -19.01 -9.65
C SER A 199 -29.25 -18.41 -9.74
N GLY A 200 -29.95 -18.66 -10.82
CA GLY A 200 -31.22 -18.02 -11.11
C GLY A 200 -31.05 -16.49 -11.33
N GLU A 201 -31.77 -15.69 -10.55
CA GLU A 201 -31.70 -14.22 -10.58
C GLU A 201 -30.61 -13.64 -9.67
N THR A 202 -29.89 -14.50 -8.91
CA THR A 202 -28.88 -14.06 -7.98
C THR A 202 -27.48 -14.45 -8.42
N TRP A 203 -26.51 -13.67 -8.01
CA TRP A 203 -25.10 -13.95 -8.16
C TRP A 203 -24.50 -14.28 -6.80
N GLU A 204 -23.58 -15.25 -6.77
CA GLU A 204 -22.77 -15.59 -5.63
C GLU A 204 -21.30 -15.59 -5.99
N ALA A 205 -20.43 -15.10 -5.09
CA ALA A 205 -18.99 -15.22 -5.27
C ALA A 205 -18.35 -15.79 -4.01
N ASN A 206 -17.47 -16.76 -4.20
CA ASN A 206 -16.51 -17.18 -3.21
C ASN A 206 -15.17 -16.53 -3.56
N TRP A 207 -14.53 -15.93 -2.59
CA TRP A 207 -13.29 -15.20 -2.83
C TRP A 207 -12.24 -15.52 -1.76
N ARG A 208 -10.98 -15.37 -2.14
CA ARG A 208 -9.82 -15.53 -1.24
C ARG A 208 -8.74 -14.54 -1.65
N LEU A 209 -8.17 -13.86 -0.65
CA LEU A 209 -7.10 -12.89 -0.79
C LEU A 209 -5.86 -13.41 -0.08
N TRP A 210 -4.70 -13.27 -0.71
CA TRP A 210 -3.37 -13.43 -0.13
C TRP A 210 -2.59 -12.12 -0.30
N LEU A 211 -1.99 -11.65 0.79
CA LEU A 211 -1.13 -10.48 0.82
C LEU A 211 0.05 -10.76 1.75
N GLY A 212 1.25 -10.96 1.19
CA GLY A 212 2.37 -11.51 1.95
C GLY A 212 2.01 -12.84 2.61
N ASP A 213 2.20 -12.93 3.93
CA ASP A 213 1.85 -14.09 4.75
C ASP A 213 0.38 -14.09 5.21
N GLN A 214 -0.34 -13.02 4.97
CA GLN A 214 -1.73 -12.88 5.38
C GLN A 214 -2.67 -13.46 4.34
N GLN A 215 -3.74 -14.09 4.82
CA GLN A 215 -4.82 -14.54 3.97
C GLN A 215 -6.18 -14.29 4.60
N THR A 216 -7.16 -14.04 3.77
CA THR A 216 -8.58 -14.00 4.16
C THR A 216 -9.45 -14.55 3.05
N GLN A 217 -10.67 -14.93 3.38
CA GLN A 217 -11.62 -15.48 2.42
C GLN A 217 -13.05 -15.17 2.84
N GLY A 218 -13.97 -15.26 1.91
CA GLY A 218 -15.37 -15.06 2.21
C GLY A 218 -16.29 -15.48 1.08
N LYS A 219 -17.58 -15.32 1.34
CA LYS A 219 -18.66 -15.50 0.38
C LYS A 219 -19.55 -14.27 0.39
N VAL A 220 -19.97 -13.82 -0.77
CA VAL A 220 -20.94 -12.74 -0.95
C VAL A 220 -21.99 -13.11 -1.97
N SER A 221 -23.16 -12.48 -1.90
CA SER A 221 -24.25 -12.64 -2.89
C SER A 221 -24.86 -11.29 -3.23
N GLY A 222 -25.47 -11.20 -4.41
CA GLY A 222 -26.11 -9.98 -4.91
C GLY A 222 -27.03 -10.31 -6.07
N ASP A 223 -27.77 -9.30 -6.50
CA ASP A 223 -28.74 -9.35 -7.60
C ASP A 223 -28.10 -9.15 -8.99
N SER A 224 -26.81 -8.79 -9.02
CA SER A 224 -26.07 -8.60 -10.26
C SER A 224 -24.57 -8.90 -10.06
N ARG A 225 -23.86 -9.12 -11.18
CA ARG A 225 -22.40 -9.30 -11.19
C ARG A 225 -21.70 -8.06 -10.62
N ALA A 226 -22.15 -6.86 -10.98
CA ALA A 226 -21.60 -5.60 -10.47
C ALA A 226 -21.79 -5.46 -8.94
N ALA A 227 -22.97 -5.83 -8.41
CA ALA A 227 -23.25 -5.79 -6.97
C ALA A 227 -22.36 -6.76 -6.18
N VAL A 228 -22.12 -7.96 -6.75
CA VAL A 228 -21.21 -8.95 -6.14
C VAL A 228 -19.76 -8.47 -6.20
N ALA A 229 -19.34 -7.87 -7.33
CA ALA A 229 -18.00 -7.29 -7.46
C ALA A 229 -17.76 -6.20 -6.40
N ASP A 230 -18.70 -5.28 -6.24
CA ASP A 230 -18.61 -4.22 -5.23
C ASP A 230 -18.52 -4.78 -3.79
N LYS A 231 -19.30 -5.81 -3.47
CA LYS A 231 -19.25 -6.48 -2.15
C LYS A 231 -17.94 -7.22 -1.91
N VAL A 232 -17.35 -7.86 -2.93
CA VAL A 232 -16.02 -8.47 -2.81
C VAL A 232 -14.97 -7.39 -2.53
N MET A 233 -14.97 -6.31 -3.33
CA MET A 233 -14.01 -5.21 -3.15
C MET A 233 -14.21 -4.50 -1.81
N LEU A 234 -15.44 -4.37 -1.31
CA LEU A 234 -15.73 -3.87 0.03
C LEU A 234 -15.11 -4.78 1.11
N ALA A 235 -15.30 -6.09 1.00
CA ALA A 235 -14.73 -7.04 1.96
C ALA A 235 -13.21 -6.99 1.97
N VAL A 236 -12.58 -6.89 0.79
CA VAL A 236 -11.12 -6.73 0.64
C VAL A 236 -10.65 -5.44 1.29
N SER A 237 -11.26 -4.29 0.97
CA SER A 237 -10.86 -3.01 1.53
C SER A 237 -11.05 -2.95 3.06
N THR A 238 -12.12 -3.55 3.57
CA THR A 238 -12.39 -3.64 5.03
C THR A 238 -11.33 -4.49 5.74
N PHE A 239 -10.84 -5.54 5.12
CA PHE A 239 -9.75 -6.36 5.66
C PHE A 239 -8.41 -5.62 5.66
N LEU A 240 -8.12 -4.88 4.59
CA LEU A 240 -6.85 -4.17 4.42
C LEU A 240 -6.75 -2.88 5.26
N ALA A 241 -7.82 -2.10 5.32
CA ALA A 241 -7.78 -0.77 5.92
C ALA A 241 -7.19 -0.70 7.34
N PRO A 242 -7.50 -1.62 8.28
CA PRO A 242 -6.90 -1.58 9.63
C PRO A 242 -5.38 -1.64 9.66
N GLN A 243 -4.75 -2.19 8.63
CA GLN A 243 -3.30 -2.40 8.55
C GLN A 243 -2.56 -1.15 8.05
N TYR A 244 -3.26 -0.27 7.30
CA TYR A 244 -2.65 0.87 6.62
C TYR A 244 -3.19 2.23 7.06
N ARG A 245 -4.25 2.27 7.88
CA ARG A 245 -4.80 3.54 8.37
C ARG A 245 -3.99 4.07 9.55
N VAL A 246 -3.82 5.39 9.58
CA VAL A 246 -3.06 6.12 10.59
C VAL A 246 -4.01 6.93 11.45
N ALA A 247 -3.91 6.77 12.78
CA ALA A 247 -4.70 7.55 13.72
C ALA A 247 -4.20 9.01 13.82
N PRO A 248 -5.10 9.95 14.15
CA PRO A 248 -4.71 11.33 14.41
C PRO A 248 -3.75 11.38 15.63
N GLY A 249 -2.62 12.04 15.46
CA GLY A 249 -1.66 12.23 16.56
C GLY A 249 -0.70 11.05 16.82
N GLU A 250 -0.82 9.94 16.13
CA GLU A 250 0.11 8.80 16.23
C GLU A 250 1.37 8.93 15.37
N THR A 251 1.62 10.10 14.77
CA THR A 251 2.89 10.35 14.07
C THR A 251 3.95 10.78 15.08
N SER A 252 5.05 10.05 15.11
CA SER A 252 6.27 10.41 15.84
C SER A 252 7.40 10.74 14.86
N GLU A 253 8.38 11.46 15.34
CA GLU A 253 9.63 11.65 14.60
C GLU A 253 10.40 10.34 14.63
N ILE A 254 10.61 9.76 13.43
CA ILE A 254 11.30 8.49 13.24
C ILE A 254 12.60 8.74 12.50
N THR A 255 13.67 8.10 12.95
CA THR A 255 14.90 7.95 12.18
C THR A 255 14.87 6.61 11.46
N LEU A 256 14.84 6.63 10.14
CA LEU A 256 14.88 5.44 9.31
C LEU A 256 16.28 5.24 8.75
N GLU A 257 16.89 4.10 9.04
CA GLU A 257 18.17 3.67 8.46
C GLU A 257 17.91 2.56 7.44
N VAL A 258 18.35 2.74 6.19
CA VAL A 258 18.22 1.73 5.14
C VAL A 258 19.61 1.33 4.64
N LEU A 259 19.88 0.02 4.70
CA LEU A 259 21.14 -0.60 4.32
C LEU A 259 21.05 -1.19 2.90
N GLY A 260 22.17 -1.16 2.17
CA GLY A 260 22.29 -1.81 0.87
C GLY A 260 21.56 -1.11 -0.28
N ALA A 261 21.27 0.17 -0.15
CA ALA A 261 20.62 0.96 -1.20
C ALA A 261 21.65 1.39 -2.27
N ASP A 262 21.40 1.02 -3.53
CA ASP A 262 22.05 1.60 -4.70
C ASP A 262 21.29 2.85 -5.21
N VAL A 263 21.73 3.43 -6.32
CA VAL A 263 21.16 4.69 -6.85
C VAL A 263 19.72 4.50 -7.31
N ASP A 264 19.37 3.34 -7.87
CA ASP A 264 18.02 3.08 -8.37
C ASP A 264 17.07 2.90 -7.20
N ARG A 265 17.48 2.15 -6.18
CA ARG A 265 16.76 1.94 -4.92
C ARG A 265 16.62 3.22 -4.10
N PHE A 266 17.61 4.11 -4.15
CA PHE A 266 17.50 5.45 -3.55
C PHE A 266 16.33 6.23 -4.13
N ALA A 267 16.18 6.27 -5.46
CA ALA A 267 15.10 7.00 -6.12
C ALA A 267 13.71 6.40 -5.82
N GLU A 268 13.64 5.08 -5.67
CA GLU A 268 12.41 4.37 -5.27
C GLU A 268 12.05 4.70 -3.82
N LEU A 269 13.03 4.62 -2.91
CA LEU A 269 12.84 4.93 -1.50
C LEU A 269 12.44 6.39 -1.27
N ASP A 270 13.04 7.32 -1.97
CA ASP A 270 12.74 8.75 -1.86
C ASP A 270 11.28 9.05 -2.23
N ARG A 271 10.77 8.42 -3.30
CA ARG A 271 9.36 8.50 -3.67
C ARG A 271 8.44 7.86 -2.65
N LEU A 272 8.81 6.67 -2.14
CA LEU A 272 8.03 5.96 -1.12
C LEU A 272 7.89 6.78 0.15
N LEU A 273 8.93 7.52 0.51
CA LEU A 273 9.00 8.29 1.73
C LEU A 273 8.49 9.74 1.58
N GLU A 274 8.23 10.21 0.36
CA GLU A 274 7.71 11.57 0.09
C GLU A 274 6.43 11.90 0.89
N PRO A 275 5.41 11.00 0.98
CA PRO A 275 4.19 11.25 1.74
C PRO A 275 4.41 11.48 3.23
N PHE A 276 5.52 10.99 3.79
CA PHE A 276 5.89 11.14 5.20
C PHE A 276 6.75 12.37 5.48
N GLY A 277 6.99 13.20 4.46
CA GLY A 277 7.85 14.38 4.58
C GLY A 277 9.29 14.03 4.96
N ALA A 278 9.78 12.89 4.49
CA ALA A 278 11.11 12.39 4.79
C ALA A 278 12.20 13.36 4.32
N ARG A 279 13.22 13.52 5.15
CA ARG A 279 14.40 14.32 4.83
C ARG A 279 15.63 13.46 4.98
N LEU A 280 16.36 13.31 3.91
CA LEU A 280 17.65 12.63 3.93
C LEU A 280 18.62 13.43 4.82
N GLN A 281 19.10 12.78 5.89
CA GLN A 281 20.04 13.37 6.85
C GLN A 281 21.48 13.03 6.53
N ARG A 282 21.70 11.76 6.11
CA ARG A 282 23.05 11.25 5.89
C ARG A 282 23.04 10.16 4.82
N VAL A 283 24.11 10.17 4.02
CA VAL A 283 24.44 9.12 3.07
C VAL A 283 25.81 8.58 3.44
N GLU A 284 25.89 7.33 3.76
CA GLU A 284 27.14 6.58 3.95
C GLU A 284 27.25 5.57 2.80
N SER A 285 28.39 4.91 2.63
CA SER A 285 28.65 4.09 1.45
C SER A 285 27.60 3.01 1.16
N ASP A 286 26.93 2.50 2.19
CA ASP A 286 25.93 1.44 2.11
C ASP A 286 24.67 1.74 2.97
N ARG A 287 24.57 2.94 3.53
CA ARG A 287 23.52 3.34 4.46
C ARG A 287 22.93 4.69 4.11
N LEU A 288 21.61 4.76 4.06
CA LEU A 288 20.82 5.98 3.96
C LEU A 288 20.13 6.23 5.30
N VAL A 289 20.20 7.44 5.82
CA VAL A 289 19.54 7.85 7.06
C VAL A 289 18.55 8.95 6.76
N TYR A 290 17.28 8.67 6.97
CA TYR A 290 16.18 9.61 6.82
C TYR A 290 15.60 10.00 8.17
N ARG A 291 15.11 11.23 8.27
CA ARG A 291 14.24 11.70 9.34
C ARG A 291 12.86 12.00 8.74
N LEU A 292 11.82 11.46 9.35
CA LEU A 292 10.46 11.58 8.86
C LEU A 292 9.44 11.57 10.00
N ASN A 293 8.21 12.00 9.72
CA ASN A 293 7.10 11.95 10.66
C ASN A 293 6.08 10.93 10.16
N ALA A 294 5.98 9.80 10.84
CA ALA A 294 5.05 8.75 10.50
C ALA A 294 4.55 7.99 11.73
N SER A 295 3.48 7.23 11.57
CA SER A 295 3.20 6.13 12.48
C SER A 295 4.18 4.98 12.19
N PRO A 296 4.82 4.40 13.22
CA PRO A 296 5.72 3.26 13.04
C PRO A 296 5.07 2.10 12.27
N GLU A 297 3.80 1.79 12.57
CA GLU A 297 3.06 0.71 11.92
C GLU A 297 2.82 0.99 10.43
N GLN A 298 2.44 2.22 10.09
CA GLN A 298 2.27 2.61 8.70
C GLN A 298 3.58 2.54 7.92
N LEU A 299 4.65 3.05 8.51
CA LEU A 299 5.96 3.03 7.87
C LEU A 299 6.43 1.58 7.64
N ARG A 300 6.27 0.69 8.65
CA ARG A 300 6.57 -0.74 8.49
C ARG A 300 5.76 -1.38 7.36
N ALA A 301 4.46 -1.09 7.28
CA ALA A 301 3.61 -1.62 6.23
C ALA A 301 4.06 -1.16 4.83
N GLN A 302 4.41 0.12 4.68
CA GLN A 302 4.88 0.67 3.40
C GLN A 302 6.24 0.11 2.99
N LEU A 303 7.18 0.01 3.93
CA LEU A 303 8.50 -0.56 3.66
C LEU A 303 8.42 -2.05 3.30
N ALA A 304 7.49 -2.79 3.92
CA ALA A 304 7.22 -4.19 3.56
C ALA A 304 6.66 -4.33 2.13
N LEU A 305 5.78 -3.41 1.68
CA LEU A 305 5.30 -3.38 0.29
C LEU A 305 6.46 -3.15 -0.70
N ALA A 306 7.43 -2.32 -0.33
CA ALA A 306 8.65 -2.11 -1.11
C ALA A 306 9.69 -3.23 -0.94
N ARG A 307 9.30 -4.35 -0.29
CA ARG A 307 10.16 -5.52 -0.05
C ARG A 307 11.41 -5.26 0.79
N LEU A 308 11.40 -4.21 1.60
CA LEU A 308 12.42 -4.00 2.60
C LEU A 308 12.16 -4.89 3.82
N GLN A 309 13.22 -5.45 4.37
CA GLN A 309 13.18 -6.30 5.56
C GLN A 309 13.67 -5.53 6.78
N GLU A 310 12.91 -5.59 7.87
CA GLU A 310 13.31 -4.98 9.13
C GLU A 310 14.52 -5.74 9.72
N VAL A 311 15.55 -5.01 10.12
CA VAL A 311 16.78 -5.57 10.72
C VAL A 311 16.66 -5.38 12.23
N PRO A 312 16.69 -6.47 13.03
CA PRO A 312 16.67 -6.40 14.48
C PRO A 312 17.83 -5.56 15.03
N ALA A 313 17.59 -4.82 16.12
CA ALA A 313 18.57 -3.94 16.73
C ALA A 313 19.86 -4.68 17.17
N ASP A 314 19.74 -5.97 17.52
CA ASP A 314 20.85 -6.80 17.97
C ASP A 314 21.82 -7.19 16.85
N GLU A 315 21.35 -7.29 15.61
CA GLU A 315 22.20 -7.65 14.46
C GLU A 315 23.03 -6.46 13.96
N ALA A 316 22.59 -5.23 14.22
CA ALA A 316 23.28 -4.01 13.80
C ALA A 316 24.47 -3.61 14.70
N ALA A 317 24.67 -4.28 15.83
CA ALA A 317 25.76 -4.01 16.78
C ALA A 317 27.02 -4.85 16.54
N ALA A 318 27.05 -5.75 15.57
CA ALA A 318 28.24 -6.52 15.25
C ALA A 318 29.23 -5.65 14.46
N PRO A 319 30.44 -5.35 14.98
CA PRO A 319 31.46 -4.69 14.19
C PRO A 319 31.89 -5.59 13.04
N PRO A 320 32.32 -5.04 11.89
CA PRO A 320 32.84 -5.86 10.80
C PRO A 320 34.02 -6.69 11.30
N LEU A 321 33.96 -7.99 11.07
CA LEU A 321 35.06 -8.90 11.31
C LEU A 321 36.27 -8.43 10.47
N GLY A 322 37.18 -7.71 11.12
CA GLY A 322 38.45 -7.32 10.53
C GLY A 322 39.34 -8.54 10.38
N ASP A 323 39.94 -8.64 9.22
CA ASP A 323 40.90 -9.63 8.85
C ASP A 323 42.06 -9.76 9.86
N ASP A 324 42.44 -10.99 10.08
CA ASP A 324 43.55 -11.48 10.88
C ASP A 324 44.86 -10.67 10.73
N VAL A 325 45.43 -10.24 11.84
CA VAL A 325 46.86 -9.97 11.96
C VAL A 325 47.41 -10.74 13.17
N PRO A 326 48.48 -11.54 12.99
CA PRO A 326 48.91 -12.49 13.99
C PRO A 326 49.70 -11.86 15.14
N ALA A 327 49.61 -12.54 16.27
CA ALA A 327 50.23 -12.24 17.54
C ALA A 327 51.76 -12.10 17.50
N GLY A 328 52.24 -11.05 18.18
CA GLY A 328 53.63 -10.93 18.59
C GLY A 328 53.70 -10.55 20.09
N GLN A 329 54.27 -11.49 20.85
CA GLN A 329 54.53 -11.38 22.29
C GLN A 329 55.52 -10.26 22.61
N VAL A 330 55.46 -9.68 23.80
CA VAL A 330 56.53 -9.63 24.85
C VAL A 330 56.18 -8.58 25.91
N GLY A 331 56.06 -8.98 27.16
CA GLY A 331 56.84 -8.62 28.33
C GLY A 331 56.21 -7.61 29.30
N ALA A 332 55.78 -8.09 30.46
CA ALA A 332 55.64 -7.33 31.70
C ALA A 332 57.03 -7.16 32.34
N PRO A 333 57.28 -6.40 33.41
CA PRO A 333 56.54 -6.38 34.65
C PRO A 333 56.55 -5.01 35.43
N PRO A 334 56.25 -5.00 36.76
CA PRO A 334 55.47 -3.98 37.45
C PRO A 334 56.32 -3.05 38.35
N ILE A 335 55.77 -1.95 38.82
CA ILE A 335 56.20 -1.30 40.06
C ILE A 335 55.05 -0.60 40.77
N ASP A 336 55.12 -0.75 42.09
CA ASP A 336 54.22 -0.40 43.15
C ASP A 336 53.98 1.10 43.46
N ALA A 337 52.88 1.28 44.19
CA ALA A 337 52.64 2.14 45.36
C ALA A 337 52.52 3.67 45.15
N GLU A 338 51.45 4.27 45.52
CA GLU A 338 51.15 4.93 46.79
C GLU A 338 49.90 5.85 46.66
N ALA A 339 48.98 5.71 47.56
CA ALA A 339 47.87 6.64 47.80
C ALA A 339 48.33 7.58 48.99
N PRO A 340 47.54 8.54 49.48
CA PRO A 340 46.36 9.28 49.00
C PRO A 340 46.52 10.80 49.18
N LEU A 341 45.61 11.63 48.67
CA LEU A 341 45.24 12.91 49.29
C LEU A 341 43.83 13.37 48.78
N GLU A 342 43.12 13.88 49.77
CA GLU A 342 41.74 14.29 49.84
C GLU A 342 41.38 15.48 48.93
N GLU A 343 40.12 15.46 48.50
CA GLU A 343 39.08 16.43 48.14
C GLU A 343 39.40 17.93 47.95
N PRO A 344 38.63 18.64 47.10
CA PRO A 344 37.31 19.09 47.54
C PRO A 344 36.18 19.02 46.49
N SER A 345 35.01 18.86 47.04
CA SER A 345 33.67 18.88 46.44
C SER A 345 33.45 20.00 45.41
N GLN A 346 32.94 19.67 44.25
CA GLN A 346 32.28 20.58 43.32
C GLN A 346 30.82 20.20 43.08
N PRO A 347 29.95 21.18 42.78
CA PRO A 347 28.50 21.04 42.91
C PRO A 347 27.88 20.19 41.78
N ALA A 348 26.76 19.59 42.14
CA ALA A 348 25.91 18.79 41.28
C ALA A 348 25.71 19.43 39.91
N THR A 349 26.28 18.81 38.88
CA THR A 349 25.95 19.10 37.49
C THR A 349 24.55 18.52 37.23
N GLU A 350 23.66 19.42 36.92
CA GLU A 350 22.34 19.21 36.42
C GLU A 350 22.35 18.06 35.38
N GLN A 351 21.73 16.94 35.71
CA GLN A 351 21.51 15.84 34.79
C GLN A 351 20.59 16.37 33.67
N THR A 352 21.20 16.79 32.57
CA THR A 352 20.51 16.99 31.30
C THR A 352 19.77 15.69 31.00
N ARG A 353 18.44 15.72 31.07
CA ARG A 353 17.59 14.64 30.57
C ARG A 353 18.10 14.26 29.18
N PRO A 354 18.24 12.96 28.88
CA PRO A 354 18.49 12.53 27.50
C PRO A 354 17.38 13.12 26.65
N ALA A 355 17.75 13.85 25.61
CA ALA A 355 16.81 14.23 24.55
C ALA A 355 16.08 12.95 24.11
N GLU A 356 14.75 13.01 24.03
CA GLU A 356 13.92 11.93 23.52
C GLU A 356 14.51 11.50 22.17
N GLN A 357 15.23 10.37 22.20
CA GLN A 357 15.74 9.75 20.98
C GLN A 357 14.51 9.20 20.28
N GLY A 358 14.13 9.83 19.16
CA GLY A 358 13.06 9.32 18.30
C GLY A 358 13.31 7.85 17.97
N GLU A 359 12.24 7.09 17.74
CA GLU A 359 12.30 5.66 17.39
C GLU A 359 13.21 5.48 16.15
N VAL A 360 14.18 4.56 16.24
CA VAL A 360 15.08 4.23 15.11
C VAL A 360 14.64 2.92 14.51
N LEU A 361 14.21 2.96 13.26
CA LEU A 361 13.85 1.78 12.47
C LEU A 361 14.97 1.48 11.48
N ARG A 362 15.35 0.21 11.37
CA ARG A 362 16.41 -0.25 10.46
C ARG A 362 15.88 -1.26 9.48
N TYR A 363 16.23 -1.06 8.21
CA TYR A 363 15.77 -1.89 7.12
C TYR A 363 16.92 -2.24 6.18
N ARG A 364 16.77 -3.36 5.46
CA ARG A 364 17.66 -3.80 4.40
C ARG A 364 16.82 -4.18 3.17
N TRP A 365 17.40 -3.92 2.00
CA TRP A 365 16.81 -4.35 0.73
C TRP A 365 17.04 -5.83 0.48
#